data_4ffbca4c7101100ef11f03bf07497954
#
_entry.id   4ffbca4c7101100ef11f03bf07497954
#
_cell.length_a   1.000
_cell.length_b   1.000
_cell.length_c   1.000
_cell.angle_alpha   90.00
_cell.angle_beta   90.00
_cell.angle_gamma   90.00
#
_symmetry.space_group_name_H-M   'P 1'
#
loop_
_entity.id
_entity.type
_entity.pdbx_description
1 polymer ?
#
loop_
_entity_poly.entity_id
_entity_poly.type
_entity_poly.pdbx_seq_one_letter_code
_entity_poly.pdbx_strand_id
1 'polypeptide(L)'
;MKPLQLWQRYQKYLYDNADLGLRLDISRMNFTEAFLKKMQPRVKKAFEVMDALEAGAIANPDEGRMVGHYWLRAPQLAPKPELRREIEETLAGMKKFAAGIHAAGQFKKLLVIGIGGSALGPQFVANALTTPADKLRPFFFDNTDPDGMERTLAQLDLSKTLAIVISKSGGTPETRNGMLVAADAYKRAGLDFAKHAVAITMAGSSLDKQSKSWLAQFPMWDWVGGRTSETSAVGLLPAALQGLDIDGLLKGARLMDEATRIKDFRKNPAMLLALMWFWAGGGKGRKDMVILPYKDRLELFSRYLQQLIMESIGKELDLKGRKVNQGIAVYGNKGSTDQHAYIQQLRDGVNNFFATFIEVLKDGGNALEVEPDATSGDYLSGFFQGTRRALYENGRESITITIRHVCPGSVGKLIALYERAVGFYAALVGINAYHQPGVQAGKKAADVVLGLQRKILAHLRANRGKAFTAAAIAKAIGSADEVETVFRICEHLAANECGVRRQAGKTACDAVYAAG
;
A
#
# COMPACT_ATOMS: atom_id res chain seq x y z
N MET A 1 33.65 4.05 -13.76
CA MET A 1 33.72 4.97 -14.94
C MET A 1 34.30 6.31 -14.49
N LYS A 2 35.04 7.00 -15.41
CA LYS A 2 35.52 8.38 -15.15
C LYS A 2 34.34 9.37 -15.15
N PRO A 3 34.43 10.53 -14.46
CA PRO A 3 33.30 11.49 -14.36
C PRO A 3 32.68 11.91 -15.69
N LEU A 4 33.51 12.17 -16.70
CA LEU A 4 33.03 12.53 -18.04
C LEU A 4 32.24 11.39 -18.73
N GLN A 5 32.67 10.14 -18.55
CA GLN A 5 31.96 8.98 -19.06
C GLN A 5 30.61 8.77 -18.36
N LEU A 6 30.54 9.09 -17.06
CA LEU A 6 29.29 9.08 -16.29
C LEU A 6 28.33 10.15 -16.79
N TRP A 7 28.84 11.33 -17.11
CA TRP A 7 28.01 12.41 -17.67
C TRP A 7 27.47 12.03 -19.05
N GLN A 8 28.30 11.47 -19.93
CA GLN A 8 27.86 10.97 -21.26
C GLN A 8 26.80 9.86 -21.12
N ARG A 9 26.98 8.95 -20.15
CA ARG A 9 26.01 7.90 -19.86
C ARG A 9 24.71 8.47 -19.29
N TYR A 10 24.77 9.47 -18.42
CA TYR A 10 23.63 10.18 -17.90
C TYR A 10 22.82 10.81 -19.04
N GLN A 11 23.47 11.58 -19.92
CA GLN A 11 22.80 12.20 -21.09
C GLN A 11 22.14 11.15 -22.00
N LYS A 12 22.77 9.99 -22.18
CA LYS A 12 22.25 8.92 -23.04
C LYS A 12 21.02 8.22 -22.47
N TYR A 13 20.93 8.08 -21.14
CA TYR A 13 19.93 7.24 -20.48
C TYR A 13 19.00 8.02 -19.55
N LEU A 14 19.02 9.34 -19.63
CA LEU A 14 18.05 10.18 -18.97
C LEU A 14 16.77 10.21 -19.80
N TYR A 15 15.66 9.78 -19.19
CA TYR A 15 14.34 10.15 -19.67
C TYR A 15 13.99 11.51 -19.06
N ASP A 16 13.74 12.51 -19.86
CA ASP A 16 13.28 13.84 -19.44
C ASP A 16 12.00 14.20 -20.19
N ASN A 17 10.95 14.50 -19.46
CA ASN A 17 9.68 14.92 -20.01
C ASN A 17 9.21 16.18 -19.28
N ALA A 18 9.38 17.31 -19.94
CA ALA A 18 9.05 18.63 -19.39
C ALA A 18 7.54 18.79 -19.11
N ASP A 19 6.67 18.21 -19.94
CA ASP A 19 5.20 18.28 -19.78
C ASP A 19 4.74 17.50 -18.55
N LEU A 20 5.41 16.38 -18.26
CA LEU A 20 5.22 15.66 -17.01
C LEU A 20 5.88 16.36 -15.83
N GLY A 21 6.92 17.18 -16.05
CA GLY A 21 7.79 17.69 -15.00
C GLY A 21 8.45 16.55 -14.22
N LEU A 22 8.85 15.47 -14.92
CA LEU A 22 9.45 14.27 -14.35
C LEU A 22 10.67 13.86 -15.19
N ARG A 23 11.76 13.52 -14.48
CA ARG A 23 12.95 12.87 -15.05
C ARG A 23 13.12 11.48 -14.44
N LEU A 24 13.64 10.56 -15.23
CA LEU A 24 14.04 9.23 -14.79
C LEU A 24 15.46 8.95 -15.28
N ASP A 25 16.40 8.89 -14.37
CA ASP A 25 17.79 8.53 -14.64
C ASP A 25 18.06 7.06 -14.30
N ILE A 26 18.40 6.27 -15.29
CA ILE A 26 18.82 4.88 -15.17
C ILE A 26 20.30 4.69 -15.44
N SER A 27 21.07 5.75 -15.57
CA SER A 27 22.50 5.70 -15.96
C SER A 27 23.40 5.02 -14.94
N ARG A 28 22.96 4.94 -13.68
CA ARG A 28 23.69 4.26 -12.60
C ARG A 28 23.33 2.77 -12.46
N MET A 29 22.47 2.25 -13.32
CA MET A 29 22.28 0.82 -13.52
C MET A 29 23.32 0.31 -14.53
N ASN A 30 23.96 -0.81 -14.24
CA ASN A 30 25.11 -1.30 -15.06
C ASN A 30 24.67 -2.12 -16.29
N PHE A 31 23.45 -1.96 -16.74
CA PHE A 31 22.94 -2.66 -17.93
C PHE A 31 23.70 -2.28 -19.21
N THR A 32 23.59 -3.16 -20.22
CA THR A 32 24.24 -2.98 -21.52
C THR A 32 23.21 -2.80 -22.64
N GLU A 33 23.63 -2.24 -23.78
CA GLU A 33 22.78 -2.17 -24.98
C GLU A 33 22.39 -3.57 -25.49
N ALA A 34 23.27 -4.57 -25.33
CA ALA A 34 22.96 -5.94 -25.68
C ALA A 34 21.78 -6.50 -24.86
N PHE A 35 21.69 -6.14 -23.56
CA PHE A 35 20.54 -6.48 -22.74
C PHE A 35 19.26 -5.82 -23.29
N LEU A 36 19.26 -4.53 -23.56
CA LEU A 36 18.10 -3.84 -24.10
C LEU A 36 17.63 -4.44 -25.42
N LYS A 37 18.59 -4.76 -26.32
CA LYS A 37 18.29 -5.44 -27.59
C LYS A 37 17.66 -6.82 -27.36
N LYS A 38 18.21 -7.61 -26.43
CA LYS A 38 17.68 -8.94 -26.06
C LYS A 38 16.25 -8.88 -25.51
N MET A 39 15.89 -7.79 -24.80
CA MET A 39 14.59 -7.62 -24.20
C MET A 39 13.47 -7.18 -25.17
N GLN A 40 13.82 -6.68 -26.38
CA GLN A 40 12.84 -6.13 -27.32
C GLN A 40 11.63 -7.04 -27.61
N PRO A 41 11.76 -8.37 -27.84
CA PRO A 41 10.59 -9.22 -28.08
C PRO A 41 9.65 -9.28 -26.86
N ARG A 42 10.22 -9.32 -25.63
CA ARG A 42 9.42 -9.31 -24.39
C ARG A 42 8.75 -7.96 -24.16
N VAL A 43 9.44 -6.88 -24.47
CA VAL A 43 8.90 -5.50 -24.41
C VAL A 43 7.71 -5.34 -25.34
N LYS A 44 7.83 -5.80 -26.60
CA LYS A 44 6.72 -5.77 -27.57
C LYS A 44 5.50 -6.52 -27.01
N LYS A 45 5.71 -7.74 -26.52
CA LYS A 45 4.64 -8.53 -25.91
C LYS A 45 4.03 -7.86 -24.67
N ALA A 46 4.84 -7.21 -23.84
CA ALA A 46 4.35 -6.50 -22.66
C ALA A 46 3.45 -5.32 -23.04
N PHE A 47 3.76 -4.59 -24.11
CA PHE A 47 2.86 -3.56 -24.64
C PHE A 47 1.54 -4.16 -25.14
N GLU A 48 1.58 -5.28 -25.87
CA GLU A 48 0.37 -5.98 -26.35
C GLU A 48 -0.52 -6.44 -25.17
N VAL A 49 0.09 -6.97 -24.09
CA VAL A 49 -0.62 -7.36 -22.88
C VAL A 49 -1.30 -6.17 -22.21
N MET A 50 -0.62 -5.03 -22.13
CA MET A 50 -1.19 -3.83 -21.51
C MET A 50 -2.29 -3.20 -22.37
N ASP A 51 -2.15 -3.22 -23.71
CA ASP A 51 -3.21 -2.78 -24.63
C ASP A 51 -4.48 -3.64 -24.43
N ALA A 52 -4.33 -4.97 -24.40
CA ALA A 52 -5.44 -5.88 -24.19
C ALA A 52 -6.10 -5.67 -22.82
N LEU A 53 -5.31 -5.46 -21.76
CA LEU A 53 -5.81 -5.18 -20.42
C LEU A 53 -6.66 -3.90 -20.40
N GLU A 54 -6.16 -2.80 -20.97
CA GLU A 54 -6.90 -1.53 -21.01
C GLU A 54 -8.14 -1.61 -21.90
N ALA A 55 -8.13 -2.48 -22.92
CA ALA A 55 -9.31 -2.78 -23.75
C ALA A 55 -10.35 -3.69 -23.05
N GLY A 56 -10.12 -4.08 -21.79
CA GLY A 56 -11.07 -4.86 -21.01
C GLY A 56 -10.92 -6.37 -21.11
N ALA A 57 -9.78 -6.89 -21.54
CA ALA A 57 -9.51 -8.32 -21.48
C ALA A 57 -9.49 -8.82 -20.00
N ILE A 58 -9.75 -10.13 -19.82
CA ILE A 58 -9.61 -10.77 -18.51
C ILE A 58 -8.11 -10.87 -18.18
N ALA A 59 -7.59 -9.86 -17.49
CA ALA A 59 -6.19 -9.77 -17.12
C ALA A 59 -5.87 -10.41 -15.76
N ASN A 60 -6.88 -10.77 -14.99
CA ASN A 60 -6.78 -11.60 -13.79
C ASN A 60 -7.52 -12.93 -14.04
N PRO A 61 -6.88 -13.91 -14.71
CA PRO A 61 -7.52 -15.16 -15.07
C PRO A 61 -7.88 -16.04 -13.87
N ASP A 62 -7.12 -15.96 -12.77
CA ASP A 62 -7.36 -16.75 -11.56
C ASP A 62 -8.69 -16.39 -10.87
N GLU A 63 -9.16 -15.15 -11.04
CA GLU A 63 -10.43 -14.67 -10.49
C GLU A 63 -11.48 -14.34 -11.58
N GLY A 64 -11.14 -14.56 -12.87
CA GLY A 64 -12.03 -14.30 -14.00
C GLY A 64 -12.40 -12.83 -14.19
N ARG A 65 -11.49 -11.88 -13.85
CA ARG A 65 -11.81 -10.46 -13.78
C ARG A 65 -11.02 -9.61 -14.77
N MET A 66 -11.66 -8.54 -15.24
CA MET A 66 -10.97 -7.40 -15.85
C MET A 66 -10.10 -6.68 -14.82
N VAL A 67 -9.17 -5.86 -15.28
CA VAL A 67 -8.32 -4.98 -14.45
C VAL A 67 -8.42 -3.56 -15.00
N GLY A 68 -9.16 -2.71 -14.31
CA GLY A 68 -9.60 -1.42 -14.85
C GLY A 68 -9.18 -0.18 -14.05
N HIS A 69 -8.26 -0.29 -13.10
CA HIS A 69 -7.83 0.88 -12.32
C HIS A 69 -7.31 2.04 -13.18
N TYR A 70 -6.85 1.78 -14.40
CA TYR A 70 -6.45 2.80 -15.37
C TYR A 70 -7.64 3.64 -15.89
N TRP A 71 -8.86 3.07 -15.95
CA TRP A 71 -10.06 3.79 -16.39
C TRP A 71 -10.51 4.84 -15.37
N LEU A 72 -10.17 4.66 -14.08
CA LEU A 72 -10.56 5.57 -13.01
C LEU A 72 -10.07 7.02 -13.24
N ARG A 73 -8.96 7.18 -13.96
CA ARG A 73 -8.37 8.49 -14.27
C ARG A 73 -8.51 8.90 -15.74
N ALA A 74 -9.08 7.99 -16.55
CA ALA A 74 -9.43 8.22 -17.97
C ALA A 74 -10.72 7.45 -18.33
N PRO A 75 -11.90 7.85 -17.80
CA PRO A 75 -13.14 7.09 -17.94
C PRO A 75 -13.56 6.83 -19.38
N GLN A 76 -13.16 7.72 -20.31
CA GLN A 76 -13.43 7.58 -21.75
C GLN A 76 -12.76 6.34 -22.37
N LEU A 77 -11.77 5.74 -21.70
CA LEU A 77 -11.09 4.52 -22.13
C LEU A 77 -11.74 3.23 -21.57
N ALA A 78 -12.75 3.36 -20.71
CA ALA A 78 -13.46 2.19 -20.20
C ALA A 78 -14.12 1.42 -21.36
N PRO A 79 -14.04 0.07 -21.38
CA PRO A 79 -14.48 -0.74 -22.51
C PRO A 79 -16.00 -0.76 -22.70
N LYS A 80 -16.77 -0.27 -21.73
CA LYS A 80 -18.24 -0.21 -21.75
C LYS A 80 -18.74 1.15 -21.31
N PRO A 81 -19.76 1.72 -21.97
CA PRO A 81 -20.34 3.03 -21.60
C PRO A 81 -20.87 3.07 -20.16
N GLU A 82 -21.39 1.94 -19.65
CA GLU A 82 -21.89 1.82 -18.28
C GLU A 82 -20.78 2.05 -17.26
N LEU A 83 -19.61 1.45 -17.45
CA LEU A 83 -18.46 1.61 -16.57
C LEU A 83 -17.95 3.06 -16.57
N ARG A 84 -17.92 3.68 -17.75
CA ARG A 84 -17.60 5.10 -17.87
C ARG A 84 -18.53 5.96 -17.04
N ARG A 85 -19.83 5.78 -17.22
CA ARG A 85 -20.85 6.54 -16.48
C ARG A 85 -20.75 6.34 -14.98
N GLU A 86 -20.62 5.10 -14.53
CA GLU A 86 -20.45 4.78 -13.10
C GLU A 86 -19.23 5.48 -12.49
N ILE A 87 -18.08 5.53 -13.20
CA ILE A 87 -16.89 6.22 -12.73
C ILE A 87 -17.14 7.72 -12.63
N GLU A 88 -17.72 8.33 -13.68
CA GLU A 88 -17.98 9.77 -13.75
C GLU A 88 -18.99 10.19 -12.67
N GLU A 89 -20.11 9.44 -12.51
CA GLU A 89 -21.13 9.69 -11.48
C GLU A 89 -20.57 9.52 -10.06
N THR A 90 -19.75 8.49 -9.83
CA THR A 90 -19.12 8.27 -8.53
C THR A 90 -18.18 9.43 -8.17
N LEU A 91 -17.35 9.89 -9.11
CA LEU A 91 -16.47 11.02 -8.89
C LEU A 91 -17.24 12.31 -8.58
N ALA A 92 -18.31 12.58 -9.33
CA ALA A 92 -19.17 13.74 -9.08
C ALA A 92 -19.88 13.63 -7.73
N GLY A 93 -20.36 12.44 -7.37
CA GLY A 93 -20.99 12.16 -6.08
C GLY A 93 -20.06 12.38 -4.90
N MET A 94 -18.81 11.91 -4.98
CA MET A 94 -17.80 12.13 -3.95
C MET A 94 -17.50 13.62 -3.73
N LYS A 95 -17.31 14.37 -4.81
CA LYS A 95 -17.08 15.82 -4.75
C LYS A 95 -18.24 16.55 -4.10
N LYS A 96 -19.48 16.23 -4.52
CA LYS A 96 -20.70 16.81 -3.95
C LYS A 96 -20.81 16.49 -2.47
N PHE A 97 -20.57 15.25 -2.09
CA PHE A 97 -20.61 14.81 -0.68
C PHE A 97 -19.57 15.57 0.16
N ALA A 98 -18.30 15.59 -0.28
CA ALA A 98 -17.23 16.29 0.44
C ALA A 98 -17.53 17.79 0.59
N ALA A 99 -18.01 18.45 -0.47
CA ALA A 99 -18.42 19.85 -0.42
C ALA A 99 -19.56 20.08 0.59
N GLY A 100 -20.55 19.18 0.66
CA GLY A 100 -21.62 19.23 1.66
C GLY A 100 -21.12 19.10 3.09
N ILE A 101 -20.21 18.16 3.34
CA ILE A 101 -19.56 17.97 4.66
C ILE A 101 -18.77 19.22 5.06
N HIS A 102 -18.01 19.80 4.14
CA HIS A 102 -17.24 21.02 4.41
C HIS A 102 -18.16 22.23 4.70
N ALA A 103 -19.23 22.39 3.94
CA ALA A 103 -20.19 23.48 4.13
C ALA A 103 -20.94 23.36 5.46
N ALA A 104 -21.31 22.16 5.88
CA ALA A 104 -21.95 21.91 7.17
C ALA A 104 -21.03 22.21 8.36
N GLY A 105 -19.71 22.05 8.18
CA GLY A 105 -18.71 22.41 9.19
C GLY A 105 -18.72 21.60 10.48
N GLN A 106 -19.58 20.59 10.58
CA GLN A 106 -19.75 19.72 11.74
C GLN A 106 -18.49 18.91 12.04
N PHE A 107 -17.94 18.25 11.00
CA PHE A 107 -16.80 17.34 11.15
C PHE A 107 -15.46 18.09 11.00
N LYS A 108 -14.48 17.71 11.83
CA LYS A 108 -13.11 18.23 11.83
C LYS A 108 -12.06 17.13 11.72
N LYS A 109 -12.46 15.90 11.99
CA LYS A 109 -11.61 14.71 11.96
C LYS A 109 -12.25 13.64 11.10
N LEU A 110 -11.41 12.82 10.52
CA LEU A 110 -11.79 11.71 9.65
C LEU A 110 -11.16 10.44 10.20
N LEU A 111 -11.97 9.43 10.55
CA LEU A 111 -11.49 8.11 10.93
C LEU A 111 -11.67 7.14 9.75
N VAL A 112 -10.59 6.76 9.11
CA VAL A 112 -10.58 5.78 8.02
C VAL A 112 -10.34 4.39 8.59
N ILE A 113 -11.30 3.50 8.41
CA ILE A 113 -11.28 2.12 8.90
C ILE A 113 -11.13 1.17 7.72
N GLY A 114 -9.93 0.61 7.54
CA GLY A 114 -9.60 -0.24 6.40
C GLY A 114 -8.22 -0.85 6.56
N ILE A 115 -7.90 -1.88 5.80
CA ILE A 115 -6.60 -2.56 5.85
C ILE A 115 -6.03 -2.76 4.45
N GLY A 116 -4.71 -2.91 4.34
CA GLY A 116 -4.02 -3.08 3.07
C GLY A 116 -4.28 -1.92 2.11
N GLY A 117 -4.80 -2.17 0.91
CA GLY A 117 -5.10 -1.12 -0.07
C GLY A 117 -6.14 -0.11 0.38
N SER A 118 -6.97 -0.45 1.37
CA SER A 118 -7.93 0.49 1.96
C SER A 118 -7.31 1.43 3.01
N ALA A 119 -6.02 1.28 3.32
CA ALA A 119 -5.30 2.10 4.29
C ALA A 119 -4.00 2.67 3.73
N LEU A 120 -3.14 1.84 3.10
CA LEU A 120 -1.76 2.23 2.76
C LEU A 120 -1.68 3.35 1.72
N GLY A 121 -2.51 3.29 0.67
CA GLY A 121 -2.63 4.37 -0.31
C GLY A 121 -3.19 5.65 0.31
N PRO A 122 -4.35 5.62 0.97
CA PRO A 122 -4.90 6.77 1.69
C PRO A 122 -3.95 7.38 2.71
N GLN A 123 -3.20 6.58 3.50
CA GLN A 123 -2.18 7.09 4.42
C GLN A 123 -1.06 7.82 3.69
N PHE A 124 -0.56 7.24 2.60
CA PHE A 124 0.49 7.87 1.79
C PHE A 124 0.04 9.21 1.22
N VAL A 125 -1.12 9.25 0.56
CA VAL A 125 -1.66 10.48 -0.04
C VAL A 125 -1.94 11.54 1.03
N ALA A 126 -2.57 11.15 2.14
CA ALA A 126 -2.85 12.04 3.25
C ALA A 126 -1.56 12.66 3.83
N ASN A 127 -0.53 11.84 4.10
CA ASN A 127 0.74 12.32 4.64
C ASN A 127 1.49 13.21 3.63
N ALA A 128 1.55 12.80 2.36
CA ALA A 128 2.28 13.52 1.32
C ALA A 128 1.70 14.91 1.05
N LEU A 129 0.38 15.06 1.13
CA LEU A 129 -0.32 16.26 0.70
C LEU A 129 -0.89 17.10 1.84
N THR A 130 -0.81 16.65 3.11
CA THR A 130 -1.29 17.40 4.27
C THR A 130 -0.74 18.81 4.35
N THR A 131 -1.58 19.74 4.75
CA THR A 131 -1.25 21.14 4.98
C THR A 131 -2.00 21.67 6.21
N PRO A 132 -1.62 22.84 6.77
CA PRO A 132 -2.40 23.50 7.81
C PRO A 132 -3.83 23.87 7.40
N ALA A 133 -4.14 23.86 6.10
CA ALA A 133 -5.46 24.17 5.54
C ALA A 133 -6.38 22.96 5.40
N ASP A 134 -5.95 21.78 5.85
CA ASP A 134 -6.75 20.56 5.79
C ASP A 134 -8.12 20.78 6.46
N LYS A 135 -9.19 20.35 5.77
CA LYS A 135 -10.57 20.52 6.24
C LYS A 135 -10.90 19.52 7.35
N LEU A 136 -10.62 18.22 7.10
CA LEU A 136 -10.71 17.15 8.07
C LEU A 136 -9.34 16.49 8.25
N ARG A 137 -8.88 16.35 9.50
CA ARG A 137 -7.62 15.66 9.79
C ARG A 137 -7.85 14.15 9.82
N PRO A 138 -7.15 13.35 8.98
CA PRO A 138 -7.33 11.91 8.93
C PRO A 138 -6.62 11.17 10.07
N PHE A 139 -7.29 10.11 10.57
CA PHE A 139 -6.81 9.08 11.49
C PHE A 139 -7.17 7.73 10.91
N PHE A 140 -6.44 6.68 11.29
CA PHE A 140 -6.59 5.37 10.64
C PHE A 140 -6.74 4.26 11.67
N PHE A 141 -7.70 3.35 11.41
CA PHE A 141 -7.72 1.99 11.95
C PHE A 141 -7.30 1.06 10.81
N ASP A 142 -6.05 0.65 10.81
CA ASP A 142 -5.45 -0.21 9.78
C ASP A 142 -4.96 -1.56 10.34
N ASN A 143 -5.38 -1.87 11.58
CA ASN A 143 -5.06 -3.10 12.28
C ASN A 143 -6.22 -3.47 13.23
N THR A 144 -6.18 -4.69 13.81
CA THR A 144 -7.12 -5.15 14.83
C THR A 144 -6.52 -5.14 16.24
N ASP A 145 -5.47 -4.35 16.46
CA ASP A 145 -4.84 -4.14 17.78
C ASP A 145 -5.70 -3.23 18.65
N PRO A 146 -6.23 -3.73 19.81
CA PRO A 146 -7.08 -2.94 20.69
C PRO A 146 -6.38 -1.69 21.24
N ASP A 147 -5.10 -1.80 21.65
CA ASP A 147 -4.34 -0.66 22.19
C ASP A 147 -4.17 0.44 21.13
N GLY A 148 -3.84 0.06 19.91
CA GLY A 148 -3.72 1.00 18.80
C GLY A 148 -5.03 1.72 18.46
N MET A 149 -6.16 1.01 18.55
CA MET A 149 -7.49 1.60 18.35
C MET A 149 -7.87 2.55 19.50
N GLU A 150 -7.66 2.16 20.75
CA GLU A 150 -7.93 3.02 21.92
C GLU A 150 -7.07 4.30 21.91
N ARG A 151 -5.78 4.19 21.61
CA ARG A 151 -4.89 5.35 21.45
C ARG A 151 -5.35 6.31 20.37
N THR A 152 -5.93 5.79 19.30
CA THR A 152 -6.49 6.62 18.23
C THR A 152 -7.79 7.27 18.67
N LEU A 153 -8.71 6.52 19.30
CA LEU A 153 -9.97 7.05 19.84
C LEU A 153 -9.74 8.16 20.87
N ALA A 154 -8.74 8.03 21.72
CA ALA A 154 -8.39 9.03 22.71
C ALA A 154 -8.03 10.41 22.10
N GLN A 155 -7.66 10.46 20.83
CA GLN A 155 -7.37 11.69 20.10
C GLN A 155 -8.60 12.28 19.40
N LEU A 156 -9.75 11.60 19.41
CA LEU A 156 -10.93 11.97 18.63
C LEU A 156 -12.01 12.61 19.52
N ASP A 157 -12.55 13.73 19.06
CA ASP A 157 -13.88 14.20 19.46
C ASP A 157 -14.89 13.53 18.51
N LEU A 158 -15.54 12.46 18.99
CA LEU A 158 -16.42 11.64 18.16
C LEU A 158 -17.61 12.44 17.59
N SER A 159 -18.08 13.47 18.30
CA SER A 159 -19.17 14.34 17.79
C SER A 159 -18.76 15.15 16.55
N LYS A 160 -17.44 15.36 16.37
CA LYS A 160 -16.81 16.06 15.25
C LYS A 160 -15.99 15.15 14.34
N THR A 161 -16.15 13.83 14.46
CA THR A 161 -15.42 12.85 13.67
C THR A 161 -16.35 12.15 12.69
N LEU A 162 -15.98 12.12 11.42
CA LEU A 162 -16.61 11.32 10.37
C LEU A 162 -15.85 10.00 10.20
N ALA A 163 -16.53 8.87 10.24
CA ALA A 163 -15.92 7.57 9.99
C ALA A 163 -16.13 7.13 8.54
N ILE A 164 -15.10 6.59 7.89
CA ILE A 164 -15.21 5.90 6.59
C ILE A 164 -14.82 4.44 6.79
N VAL A 165 -15.73 3.52 6.52
CA VAL A 165 -15.48 2.08 6.57
C VAL A 165 -15.26 1.56 5.15
N ILE A 166 -14.07 1.01 4.88
CA ILE A 166 -13.65 0.60 3.54
C ILE A 166 -13.40 -0.90 3.52
N SER A 167 -14.31 -1.65 2.90
CA SER A 167 -14.16 -3.11 2.73
C SER A 167 -14.88 -3.61 1.49
N LYS A 168 -14.15 -4.20 0.52
CA LYS A 168 -14.73 -4.71 -0.73
C LYS A 168 -15.79 -5.78 -0.46
N SER A 169 -15.47 -6.78 0.34
CA SER A 169 -16.37 -7.89 0.67
C SER A 169 -17.31 -7.61 1.84
N GLY A 170 -17.01 -6.60 2.65
CA GLY A 170 -17.65 -6.35 3.94
C GLY A 170 -17.29 -7.35 5.04
N GLY A 171 -16.58 -8.44 4.70
CA GLY A 171 -16.25 -9.53 5.64
C GLY A 171 -14.79 -9.54 6.10
N THR A 172 -13.98 -8.54 5.75
CA THR A 172 -12.58 -8.46 6.20
C THR A 172 -12.53 -8.28 7.72
N PRO A 173 -11.96 -9.24 8.48
CA PRO A 173 -12.05 -9.24 9.94
C PRO A 173 -11.52 -7.96 10.57
N GLU A 174 -10.38 -7.46 10.11
CA GLU A 174 -9.72 -6.28 10.67
C GLU A 174 -10.61 -5.03 10.53
N THR A 175 -11.17 -4.82 9.34
CA THR A 175 -12.09 -3.69 9.09
C THR A 175 -13.39 -3.83 9.87
N ARG A 176 -13.96 -5.06 9.93
CA ARG A 176 -15.17 -5.32 10.70
C ARG A 176 -14.94 -5.06 12.18
N ASN A 177 -13.82 -5.52 12.74
CA ASN A 177 -13.49 -5.32 14.15
C ASN A 177 -13.30 -3.83 14.46
N GLY A 178 -12.53 -3.10 13.62
CA GLY A 178 -12.38 -1.66 13.77
C GLY A 178 -13.71 -0.89 13.69
N MET A 179 -14.59 -1.29 12.77
CA MET A 179 -15.94 -0.72 12.67
C MET A 179 -16.76 -0.97 13.94
N LEU A 180 -16.72 -2.19 14.50
CA LEU A 180 -17.47 -2.53 15.72
C LEU A 180 -16.94 -1.76 16.94
N VAL A 181 -15.61 -1.65 17.06
CA VAL A 181 -14.98 -0.85 18.13
C VAL A 181 -15.35 0.63 17.99
N ALA A 182 -15.29 1.19 16.79
CA ALA A 182 -15.73 2.56 16.55
C ALA A 182 -17.22 2.74 16.90
N ALA A 183 -18.10 1.87 16.39
CA ALA A 183 -19.55 1.96 16.64
C ALA A 183 -19.88 1.88 18.13
N ASP A 184 -19.19 1.03 18.88
CA ASP A 184 -19.32 0.96 20.36
C ASP A 184 -18.86 2.27 21.03
N ALA A 185 -17.74 2.84 20.59
CA ALA A 185 -17.26 4.12 21.12
C ALA A 185 -18.26 5.25 20.87
N TYR A 186 -18.85 5.35 19.67
CA TYR A 186 -19.91 6.31 19.38
C TYR A 186 -21.15 6.08 20.27
N LYS A 187 -21.58 4.83 20.45
CA LYS A 187 -22.68 4.48 21.34
C LYS A 187 -22.41 4.89 22.78
N ARG A 188 -21.22 4.62 23.31
CA ARG A 188 -20.80 5.04 24.66
C ARG A 188 -20.79 6.58 24.81
N ALA A 189 -20.50 7.30 23.73
CA ALA A 189 -20.59 8.76 23.69
C ALA A 189 -22.01 9.30 23.49
N GLY A 190 -23.05 8.45 23.42
CA GLY A 190 -24.43 8.85 23.18
C GLY A 190 -24.72 9.27 21.73
N LEU A 191 -23.87 8.88 20.78
CA LEU A 191 -23.95 9.23 19.37
C LEU A 191 -24.44 8.05 18.52
N ASP A 192 -25.17 8.37 17.44
CA ASP A 192 -25.58 7.39 16.44
C ASP A 192 -24.49 7.25 15.37
N PHE A 193 -23.84 6.09 15.31
CA PHE A 193 -22.78 5.81 14.35
C PHE A 193 -23.24 5.99 12.89
N ALA A 194 -24.48 5.63 12.57
CA ALA A 194 -25.02 5.78 11.22
C ALA A 194 -25.03 7.23 10.72
N LYS A 195 -25.18 8.21 11.63
CA LYS A 195 -25.12 9.65 11.34
C LYS A 195 -23.70 10.21 11.26
N HIS A 196 -22.68 9.37 11.47
CA HIS A 196 -21.28 9.75 11.47
C HIS A 196 -20.44 8.83 10.56
N ALA A 197 -21.09 7.94 9.79
CA ALA A 197 -20.38 6.92 9.03
C ALA A 197 -20.73 6.94 7.53
N VAL A 198 -19.71 6.60 6.73
CA VAL A 198 -19.79 6.40 5.27
C VAL A 198 -19.20 5.04 4.95
N ALA A 199 -19.77 4.31 4.01
CA ALA A 199 -19.23 3.04 3.53
C ALA A 199 -18.65 3.17 2.13
N ILE A 200 -17.50 2.49 1.91
CA ILE A 200 -16.96 2.22 0.58
C ILE A 200 -16.89 0.71 0.41
N THR A 201 -17.74 0.14 -0.44
CA THR A 201 -17.92 -1.31 -0.51
C THR A 201 -18.49 -1.77 -1.85
N MET A 202 -18.41 -3.07 -2.10
CA MET A 202 -19.01 -3.67 -3.30
C MET A 202 -20.52 -3.85 -3.08
N ALA A 203 -21.31 -3.58 -4.11
CA ALA A 203 -22.75 -3.80 -4.10
C ALA A 203 -23.08 -5.27 -3.73
N GLY A 204 -24.10 -5.45 -2.90
CA GLY A 204 -24.54 -6.76 -2.40
C GLY A 204 -23.68 -7.37 -1.28
N SER A 205 -22.57 -6.74 -0.89
CA SER A 205 -21.73 -7.17 0.24
C SER A 205 -22.47 -7.07 1.59
N SER A 206 -21.91 -7.67 2.65
CA SER A 206 -22.46 -7.53 4.00
C SER A 206 -22.43 -6.07 4.48
N LEU A 207 -21.37 -5.34 4.19
CA LEU A 207 -21.25 -3.92 4.54
C LEU A 207 -22.24 -3.06 3.74
N ASP A 208 -22.45 -3.37 2.44
CA ASP A 208 -23.46 -2.68 1.63
C ASP A 208 -24.85 -2.77 2.25
N LYS A 209 -25.23 -3.96 2.73
CA LYS A 209 -26.53 -4.17 3.40
C LYS A 209 -26.61 -3.43 4.74
N GLN A 210 -25.54 -3.48 5.55
CA GLN A 210 -25.49 -2.88 6.88
C GLN A 210 -25.52 -1.35 6.84
N SER A 211 -24.91 -0.75 5.83
CA SER A 211 -24.71 0.71 5.74
C SER A 211 -25.79 1.47 4.97
N LYS A 212 -26.95 0.83 4.66
CA LYS A 212 -28.04 1.47 3.93
C LYS A 212 -28.62 2.73 4.60
N SER A 213 -28.53 2.80 5.93
CA SER A 213 -28.99 3.95 6.72
C SER A 213 -27.88 4.96 7.05
N TRP A 214 -26.65 4.74 6.56
CA TRP A 214 -25.53 5.64 6.84
C TRP A 214 -25.58 6.91 5.98
N LEU A 215 -24.75 7.89 6.29
CA LEU A 215 -24.71 9.18 5.60
C LEU A 215 -24.52 9.04 4.08
N ALA A 216 -23.70 8.10 3.64
CA ALA A 216 -23.48 7.80 2.23
C ALA A 216 -22.87 6.42 2.02
N GLN A 217 -23.00 5.92 0.79
CA GLN A 217 -22.30 4.73 0.29
C GLN A 217 -21.62 5.07 -1.03
N PHE A 218 -20.39 4.57 -1.24
CA PHE A 218 -19.68 4.69 -2.50
C PHE A 218 -19.23 3.31 -2.99
N PRO A 219 -19.19 3.07 -4.30
CA PRO A 219 -18.89 1.77 -4.85
C PRO A 219 -17.40 1.42 -4.76
N MET A 220 -17.14 0.13 -4.58
CA MET A 220 -15.85 -0.49 -4.79
C MET A 220 -16.05 -1.62 -5.80
N TRP A 221 -15.56 -1.42 -7.03
CA TRP A 221 -15.79 -2.34 -8.13
C TRP A 221 -14.94 -3.60 -8.06
N ASP A 222 -15.41 -4.69 -8.64
CA ASP A 222 -14.68 -5.97 -8.67
C ASP A 222 -13.43 -5.92 -9.55
N TRP A 223 -13.45 -5.11 -10.60
CA TRP A 223 -12.34 -4.88 -11.54
C TRP A 223 -11.27 -3.91 -10.99
N VAL A 224 -11.41 -3.40 -9.76
CA VAL A 224 -10.38 -2.65 -9.04
C VAL A 224 -9.78 -3.52 -7.95
N GLY A 225 -8.47 -3.77 -8.04
CA GLY A 225 -7.71 -4.45 -6.99
C GLY A 225 -7.47 -3.55 -5.78
N GLY A 226 -7.37 -4.11 -4.56
CA GLY A 226 -7.13 -3.32 -3.35
C GLY A 226 -5.88 -2.44 -3.43
N ARG A 227 -4.74 -2.99 -3.86
CA ARG A 227 -3.47 -2.26 -3.98
C ARG A 227 -3.36 -1.25 -5.13
N THR A 228 -4.37 -1.24 -6.02
CA THR A 228 -4.49 -0.30 -7.14
C THR A 228 -5.75 0.56 -7.03
N SER A 229 -6.29 0.73 -5.80
CA SER A 229 -7.56 1.42 -5.56
C SER A 229 -7.42 2.89 -5.20
N GLU A 230 -6.21 3.45 -5.16
CA GLU A 230 -5.99 4.82 -4.68
C GLU A 230 -6.71 5.88 -5.53
N THR A 231 -6.86 5.65 -6.84
CA THR A 231 -7.62 6.54 -7.73
C THR A 231 -9.11 6.21 -7.83
N SER A 232 -9.64 5.32 -6.97
CA SER A 232 -11.08 5.05 -6.78
C SER A 232 -11.63 5.80 -5.56
N ALA A 233 -12.89 5.54 -5.20
CA ALA A 233 -13.48 6.07 -3.97
C ALA A 233 -12.64 5.77 -2.71
N VAL A 234 -11.87 4.69 -2.71
CA VAL A 234 -11.02 4.25 -1.59
C VAL A 234 -9.99 5.32 -1.20
N GLY A 235 -9.29 5.91 -2.17
CA GLY A 235 -8.32 6.97 -1.91
C GLY A 235 -8.91 8.37 -2.08
N LEU A 236 -9.78 8.55 -3.10
CA LEU A 236 -10.27 9.89 -3.46
C LEU A 236 -11.26 10.47 -2.45
N LEU A 237 -12.11 9.65 -1.82
CA LEU A 237 -13.07 10.20 -0.84
C LEU A 237 -12.37 10.69 0.44
N PRO A 238 -11.47 9.93 1.08
CA PRO A 238 -10.68 10.46 2.20
C PRO A 238 -9.90 11.72 1.83
N ALA A 239 -9.26 11.72 0.65
CA ALA A 239 -8.51 12.88 0.15
C ALA A 239 -9.40 14.11 -0.07
N ALA A 240 -10.57 13.95 -0.70
CA ALA A 240 -11.53 15.04 -0.90
C ALA A 240 -12.04 15.59 0.43
N LEU A 241 -12.35 14.73 1.40
CA LEU A 241 -12.79 15.14 2.75
C LEU A 241 -11.67 15.84 3.53
N GLN A 242 -10.43 15.44 3.37
CA GLN A 242 -9.26 16.17 3.90
C GLN A 242 -9.14 17.57 3.27
N GLY A 243 -9.73 17.80 2.10
CA GLY A 243 -9.67 19.06 1.35
C GLY A 243 -8.58 19.09 0.30
N LEU A 244 -8.07 17.93 -0.11
CA LEU A 244 -7.02 17.81 -1.14
C LEU A 244 -7.60 17.96 -2.55
N ASP A 245 -6.79 18.46 -3.48
CA ASP A 245 -7.12 18.56 -4.90
C ASP A 245 -7.06 17.18 -5.59
N ILE A 246 -8.18 16.44 -5.54
CA ILE A 246 -8.31 15.13 -6.17
C ILE A 246 -8.32 15.21 -7.71
N ASP A 247 -8.72 16.32 -8.30
CA ASP A 247 -8.64 16.53 -9.74
C ASP A 247 -7.21 16.65 -10.22
N GLY A 248 -6.38 17.38 -9.48
CA GLY A 248 -4.96 17.47 -9.70
C GLY A 248 -4.26 16.12 -9.59
N LEU A 249 -4.66 15.29 -8.60
CA LEU A 249 -4.14 13.93 -8.43
C LEU A 249 -4.49 13.05 -9.63
N LEU A 250 -5.75 13.01 -10.04
CA LEU A 250 -6.22 12.24 -11.20
C LEU A 250 -5.60 12.73 -12.50
N LYS A 251 -5.46 14.06 -12.68
CA LYS A 251 -4.78 14.66 -13.85
C LYS A 251 -3.32 14.20 -13.92
N GLY A 252 -2.61 14.22 -12.80
CA GLY A 252 -1.23 13.74 -12.74
C GLY A 252 -1.11 12.27 -13.12
N ALA A 253 -1.97 11.41 -12.58
CA ALA A 253 -2.00 10.00 -12.92
C ALA A 253 -2.34 9.74 -14.39
N ARG A 254 -3.30 10.48 -14.97
CA ARG A 254 -3.66 10.40 -16.39
C ARG A 254 -2.50 10.80 -17.29
N LEU A 255 -1.82 11.91 -17.04
CA LEU A 255 -0.67 12.34 -17.83
C LEU A 255 0.45 11.28 -17.83
N MET A 256 0.68 10.63 -16.68
CA MET A 256 1.64 9.54 -16.60
C MET A 256 1.19 8.33 -17.42
N ASP A 257 -0.10 7.98 -17.39
CA ASP A 257 -0.64 6.90 -18.22
C ASP A 257 -0.49 7.19 -19.71
N GLU A 258 -0.72 8.42 -20.15
CA GLU A 258 -0.50 8.85 -21.53
C GLU A 258 0.95 8.64 -21.96
N ALA A 259 1.92 9.05 -21.13
CA ALA A 259 3.34 8.83 -21.37
C ALA A 259 3.72 7.34 -21.39
N THR A 260 3.05 6.52 -20.59
CA THR A 260 3.34 5.08 -20.46
C THR A 260 2.59 4.22 -21.48
N ARG A 261 1.73 4.79 -22.34
CA ARG A 261 1.16 4.15 -23.53
C ARG A 261 2.07 4.26 -24.75
N ILE A 262 3.12 5.10 -24.70
CA ILE A 262 4.11 5.23 -25.78
C ILE A 262 4.84 3.90 -25.94
N LYS A 263 4.79 3.30 -27.15
CA LYS A 263 5.36 1.96 -27.45
C LYS A 263 6.86 1.95 -27.74
N ASP A 264 7.49 3.09 -27.65
CA ASP A 264 8.96 3.20 -27.62
C ASP A 264 9.42 3.10 -26.17
N PHE A 265 10.08 1.98 -25.81
CA PHE A 265 10.51 1.75 -24.42
C PHE A 265 11.47 2.84 -23.90
N ARG A 266 12.25 3.50 -24.78
CA ARG A 266 13.16 4.59 -24.38
C ARG A 266 12.41 5.87 -24.01
N LYS A 267 11.17 5.99 -24.47
CA LYS A 267 10.26 7.10 -24.19
C LYS A 267 9.16 6.74 -23.19
N ASN A 268 9.25 5.56 -22.58
CA ASN A 268 8.25 5.05 -21.65
C ASN A 268 8.88 4.82 -20.26
N PRO A 269 8.63 5.72 -19.30
CA PRO A 269 9.30 5.66 -18.00
C PRO A 269 8.95 4.42 -17.19
N ALA A 270 7.73 3.90 -17.29
CA ALA A 270 7.32 2.69 -16.60
C ALA A 270 7.97 1.43 -17.17
N MET A 271 8.13 1.35 -18.50
CA MET A 271 8.85 0.26 -19.13
C MET A 271 10.35 0.32 -18.81
N LEU A 272 10.94 1.52 -18.74
CA LEU A 272 12.32 1.68 -18.29
C LEU A 272 12.51 1.18 -16.87
N LEU A 273 11.62 1.51 -15.92
CA LEU A 273 11.65 0.97 -14.58
C LEU A 273 11.56 -0.55 -14.57
N ALA A 274 10.58 -1.12 -15.26
CA ALA A 274 10.39 -2.57 -15.33
C ALA A 274 11.61 -3.30 -15.91
N LEU A 275 12.26 -2.73 -16.92
CA LEU A 275 13.51 -3.27 -17.49
C LEU A 275 14.66 -3.19 -16.49
N MET A 276 14.79 -2.11 -15.71
CA MET A 276 15.84 -2.00 -14.69
C MET A 276 15.59 -2.95 -13.53
N TRP A 277 14.35 -3.17 -13.11
CA TRP A 277 14.01 -4.20 -12.13
C TRP A 277 14.34 -5.60 -12.65
N PHE A 278 14.03 -5.86 -13.93
CA PHE A 278 14.39 -7.13 -14.58
C PHE A 278 15.91 -7.31 -14.62
N TRP A 279 16.68 -6.28 -14.98
CA TRP A 279 18.13 -6.28 -15.00
C TRP A 279 18.70 -6.58 -13.61
N ALA A 280 18.34 -5.77 -12.61
CA ALA A 280 18.86 -5.91 -11.25
C ALA A 280 18.58 -7.28 -10.64
N GLY A 281 17.35 -7.77 -10.78
CA GLY A 281 16.91 -9.05 -10.24
C GLY A 281 17.17 -10.26 -11.14
N GLY A 282 17.74 -10.08 -12.33
CA GLY A 282 17.94 -11.15 -13.33
C GLY A 282 16.62 -11.76 -13.80
N GLY A 283 15.51 -11.03 -13.73
CA GLY A 283 14.16 -11.52 -14.00
C GLY A 283 13.63 -12.54 -12.99
N LYS A 284 14.24 -12.63 -11.81
CA LYS A 284 13.89 -13.57 -10.71
C LYS A 284 13.85 -12.92 -9.33
N GLY A 285 13.86 -11.59 -9.25
CA GLY A 285 13.80 -10.87 -7.98
C GLY A 285 15.00 -11.11 -7.04
N ARG A 286 16.20 -11.29 -7.58
CA ARG A 286 17.42 -11.58 -6.79
C ARG A 286 17.91 -10.40 -5.96
N LYS A 287 17.43 -9.20 -6.22
CA LYS A 287 17.78 -7.97 -5.51
C LYS A 287 16.54 -7.28 -5.01
N ASP A 288 16.63 -6.75 -3.81
CA ASP A 288 15.63 -5.94 -3.16
C ASP A 288 15.62 -4.52 -3.73
N MET A 289 14.51 -3.84 -3.61
CA MET A 289 14.34 -2.44 -4.00
C MET A 289 14.35 -1.56 -2.75
N VAL A 290 15.32 -0.65 -2.66
CA VAL A 290 15.40 0.33 -1.58
C VAL A 290 14.89 1.67 -2.09
N ILE A 291 13.78 2.16 -1.53
CA ILE A 291 13.16 3.43 -1.90
C ILE A 291 13.66 4.53 -0.96
N LEU A 292 14.34 5.51 -1.50
CA LEU A 292 14.98 6.60 -0.75
C LEU A 292 14.49 7.98 -1.26
N PRO A 293 13.31 8.44 -0.85
CA PRO A 293 12.88 9.80 -1.13
C PRO A 293 13.64 10.79 -0.25
N TYR A 294 14.26 11.80 -0.86
CA TYR A 294 14.85 12.92 -0.15
C TYR A 294 13.79 14.02 0.05
N LYS A 295 12.75 13.65 0.79
CA LYS A 295 11.63 14.52 1.13
C LYS A 295 10.73 13.88 2.20
N ASP A 296 10.55 14.52 3.33
CA ASP A 296 9.73 13.99 4.45
C ASP A 296 8.30 13.64 4.04
N ARG A 297 7.69 14.47 3.20
CA ARG A 297 6.34 14.23 2.67
C ARG A 297 6.18 12.90 1.92
N LEU A 298 7.26 12.29 1.45
CA LEU A 298 7.24 11.02 0.71
C LEU A 298 7.69 9.82 1.57
N GLU A 299 7.84 9.98 2.87
CA GLU A 299 8.31 8.92 3.78
C GLU A 299 7.44 7.65 3.70
N LEU A 300 6.12 7.77 3.56
CA LEU A 300 5.22 6.63 3.44
C LEU A 300 5.17 6.01 2.03
N PHE A 301 5.90 6.56 1.06
CA PHE A 301 5.88 6.06 -0.31
C PHE A 301 6.40 4.62 -0.40
N SER A 302 7.49 4.28 0.30
CA SER A 302 7.99 2.90 0.29
C SER A 302 6.97 1.93 0.90
N ARG A 303 6.27 2.32 1.97
CA ARG A 303 5.22 1.51 2.61
C ARG A 303 4.04 1.25 1.67
N TYR A 304 3.61 2.25 0.91
CA TYR A 304 2.63 2.09 -0.17
C TYR A 304 3.14 1.11 -1.25
N LEU A 305 4.39 1.28 -1.68
CA LEU A 305 5.02 0.43 -2.69
C LEU A 305 5.27 -1.00 -2.22
N GLN A 306 5.46 -1.25 -0.92
CA GLN A 306 5.53 -2.61 -0.38
C GLN A 306 4.32 -3.42 -0.82
N GLN A 307 3.12 -2.91 -0.62
CA GLN A 307 1.93 -3.63 -1.06
C GLN A 307 1.82 -3.66 -2.58
N LEU A 308 1.94 -2.51 -3.25
CA LEU A 308 1.78 -2.45 -4.70
C LEU A 308 2.73 -3.40 -5.43
N ILE A 309 3.99 -3.46 -5.04
CA ILE A 309 5.01 -4.26 -5.72
C ILE A 309 5.01 -5.69 -5.18
N MET A 310 5.19 -5.89 -3.87
CA MET A 310 5.41 -7.21 -3.30
C MET A 310 4.20 -8.12 -3.48
N GLU A 311 2.99 -7.59 -3.26
CA GLU A 311 1.76 -8.38 -3.44
C GLU A 311 1.44 -8.65 -4.92
N SER A 312 1.83 -7.74 -5.83
CA SER A 312 1.62 -7.93 -7.26
C SER A 312 2.60 -8.92 -7.90
N ILE A 313 3.89 -8.85 -7.54
CA ILE A 313 4.92 -9.63 -8.21
C ILE A 313 5.45 -10.80 -7.38
N GLY A 314 5.11 -10.90 -6.08
CA GLY A 314 5.38 -12.07 -5.23
C GLY A 314 4.47 -13.22 -5.64
N LYS A 315 4.94 -14.08 -6.55
CA LYS A 315 4.15 -15.18 -7.13
C LYS A 315 4.93 -16.48 -7.13
N GLU A 316 4.30 -17.54 -6.64
CA GLU A 316 4.87 -18.88 -6.72
C GLU A 316 4.86 -19.41 -8.17
N LEU A 317 3.75 -19.19 -8.87
CA LEU A 317 3.52 -19.73 -10.21
C LEU A 317 3.52 -18.63 -11.29
N ASP A 318 3.96 -19.00 -12.49
CA ASP A 318 3.75 -18.19 -13.69
C ASP A 318 2.37 -18.47 -14.34
N LEU A 319 2.01 -17.71 -15.38
CA LEU A 319 0.75 -17.88 -16.13
C LEU A 319 0.59 -19.25 -16.80
N LYS A 320 1.63 -20.08 -16.82
CA LYS A 320 1.61 -21.46 -17.35
C LYS A 320 1.59 -22.50 -16.23
N GLY A 321 1.42 -22.10 -14.97
CA GLY A 321 1.42 -22.97 -13.80
C GLY A 321 2.79 -23.51 -13.39
N ARG A 322 3.88 -22.99 -13.92
CA ARG A 322 5.24 -23.42 -13.55
C ARG A 322 5.72 -22.67 -12.32
N LYS A 323 6.38 -23.39 -11.40
CA LYS A 323 6.96 -22.80 -10.19
C LYS A 323 8.13 -21.88 -10.54
N VAL A 324 8.01 -20.60 -10.19
CA VAL A 324 8.98 -19.54 -10.51
C VAL A 324 9.47 -18.77 -9.29
N ASN A 325 8.67 -18.71 -8.22
CA ASN A 325 8.98 -17.94 -6.99
C ASN A 325 9.47 -16.52 -7.29
N GLN A 326 8.65 -15.74 -8.00
CA GLN A 326 8.93 -14.34 -8.31
C GLN A 326 8.70 -13.44 -7.10
N GLY A 327 9.40 -12.31 -7.06
CA GLY A 327 9.21 -11.27 -6.06
C GLY A 327 10.36 -10.25 -6.08
N ILE A 328 10.12 -9.07 -5.55
CA ILE A 328 11.13 -8.05 -5.22
C ILE A 328 10.70 -7.51 -3.86
N ALA A 329 11.53 -7.67 -2.83
CA ALA A 329 11.28 -7.04 -1.55
C ALA A 329 11.49 -5.51 -1.67
N VAL A 330 10.66 -4.75 -0.96
CA VAL A 330 10.70 -3.28 -0.98
C VAL A 330 10.83 -2.78 0.44
N TYR A 331 11.79 -1.89 0.69
CA TYR A 331 11.94 -1.19 1.97
C TYR A 331 12.56 0.19 1.75
N GLY A 332 12.69 0.95 2.81
CA GLY A 332 13.22 2.31 2.83
C GLY A 332 12.23 3.25 3.51
N ASN A 333 12.72 4.41 3.93
CA ASN A 333 11.90 5.43 4.56
C ASN A 333 12.14 6.79 3.91
N LYS A 334 13.21 7.51 4.30
CA LYS A 334 13.58 8.81 3.72
C LYS A 334 15.06 9.13 3.90
N GLY A 335 15.66 9.77 2.93
CA GLY A 335 16.92 10.47 3.11
C GLY A 335 16.66 11.86 3.78
N SER A 336 17.53 12.35 4.63
CA SER A 336 18.83 11.79 5.05
C SER A 336 18.75 10.87 6.30
N THR A 337 17.57 10.70 6.89
CA THR A 337 17.38 9.87 8.09
C THR A 337 17.96 8.47 7.91
N ASP A 338 17.72 7.84 6.77
CA ASP A 338 18.18 6.48 6.47
C ASP A 338 19.71 6.37 6.37
N GLN A 339 20.43 7.49 6.16
CA GLN A 339 21.90 7.51 6.22
C GLN A 339 22.42 7.17 7.62
N HIS A 340 21.65 7.53 8.65
CA HIS A 340 21.97 7.24 10.04
C HIS A 340 21.38 5.92 10.55
N ALA A 341 20.67 5.19 9.69
CA ALA A 341 20.04 3.92 10.03
C ALA A 341 20.73 2.72 9.36
N TYR A 342 20.80 2.68 8.04
CA TYR A 342 21.25 1.47 7.32
C TYR A 342 22.07 1.73 6.04
N ILE A 343 22.42 2.97 5.69
CA ILE A 343 23.27 3.22 4.51
C ILE A 343 24.66 2.56 4.65
N GLN A 344 25.18 2.39 5.88
CA GLN A 344 26.38 1.60 6.12
C GLN A 344 26.25 0.19 5.53
N GLN A 345 25.13 -0.51 5.79
CA GLN A 345 24.84 -1.84 5.24
C GLN A 345 24.74 -1.80 3.71
N LEU A 346 24.06 -0.81 3.17
CA LEU A 346 23.88 -0.69 1.71
C LEU A 346 25.22 -0.45 1.02
N ARG A 347 26.10 0.38 1.59
CA ARG A 347 27.37 0.71 0.98
C ARG A 347 28.38 -0.43 1.10
N ASP A 348 28.60 -0.96 2.30
CA ASP A 348 29.72 -1.84 2.62
C ASP A 348 29.29 -3.31 2.84
N GLY A 349 28.00 -3.59 3.01
CA GLY A 349 27.46 -4.93 3.21
C GLY A 349 27.18 -5.70 1.91
N VAL A 350 26.28 -6.67 1.97
CA VAL A 350 25.91 -7.54 0.84
C VAL A 350 25.26 -6.73 -0.27
N ASN A 351 25.69 -6.94 -1.52
CA ASN A 351 25.11 -6.29 -2.71
C ASN A 351 23.89 -7.06 -3.23
N ASN A 352 22.84 -7.11 -2.42
CA ASN A 352 21.58 -7.80 -2.72
C ASN A 352 20.41 -6.83 -3.03
N PHE A 353 20.70 -5.59 -3.36
CA PHE A 353 19.70 -4.55 -3.61
C PHE A 353 20.06 -3.68 -4.81
N PHE A 354 19.10 -2.85 -5.21
CA PHE A 354 19.30 -1.64 -5.99
C PHE A 354 18.50 -0.50 -5.34
N ALA A 355 19.04 0.72 -5.39
CA ALA A 355 18.37 1.87 -4.79
C ALA A 355 17.50 2.59 -5.84
N THR A 356 16.37 3.13 -5.40
CA THR A 356 15.57 4.09 -6.17
C THR A 356 15.45 5.37 -5.35
N PHE A 357 16.17 6.39 -5.76
CA PHE A 357 16.11 7.72 -5.18
C PHE A 357 14.93 8.50 -5.75
N ILE A 358 14.24 9.24 -4.89
CA ILE A 358 13.28 10.24 -5.32
C ILE A 358 13.84 11.62 -4.95
N GLU A 359 14.28 12.36 -5.95
CA GLU A 359 14.75 13.73 -5.83
C GLU A 359 13.59 14.71 -6.01
N VAL A 360 13.49 15.71 -5.13
CA VAL A 360 12.50 16.78 -5.21
C VAL A 360 13.23 18.11 -5.31
N LEU A 361 13.12 18.80 -6.46
CA LEU A 361 13.91 20.01 -6.75
C LEU A 361 13.51 21.22 -5.91
N LYS A 362 12.23 21.32 -5.53
CA LYS A 362 11.74 22.45 -4.73
C LYS A 362 11.60 22.03 -3.27
N ASP A 363 12.34 22.69 -2.39
CA ASP A 363 12.34 22.33 -0.97
C ASP A 363 10.99 22.61 -0.32
N GLY A 364 10.37 23.75 -0.58
CA GLY A 364 9.23 24.24 0.18
C GLY A 364 9.66 24.69 1.60
N GLY A 365 8.79 25.37 2.30
CA GLY A 365 9.12 25.91 3.62
C GLY A 365 9.98 27.17 3.57
N ASN A 366 10.69 27.44 4.68
CA ASN A 366 11.56 28.61 4.82
C ASN A 366 12.96 28.33 4.27
N ALA A 367 13.50 29.26 3.48
CA ALA A 367 14.86 29.20 2.93
C ALA A 367 15.88 29.91 3.87
N LEU A 368 15.85 29.56 5.14
CA LEU A 368 16.82 30.10 6.11
C LEU A 368 18.24 29.60 5.77
N GLU A 369 19.17 30.52 5.61
CA GLU A 369 20.59 30.18 5.55
C GLU A 369 21.06 29.65 6.93
N VAL A 370 21.55 28.41 6.93
CA VAL A 370 22.13 27.79 8.14
C VAL A 370 23.64 27.95 8.20
N GLU A 371 24.25 28.26 7.06
CA GLU A 371 25.64 28.69 6.86
C GLU A 371 25.68 29.70 5.70
N PRO A 372 26.77 30.46 5.51
CA PRO A 372 26.90 31.34 4.36
C PRO A 372 26.65 30.58 3.04
N ASP A 373 25.74 31.10 2.23
CA ASP A 373 25.37 30.57 0.92
C ASP A 373 24.77 29.13 0.95
N ALA A 374 24.30 28.65 2.13
CA ALA A 374 23.70 27.30 2.25
C ALA A 374 22.46 27.27 3.14
N THR A 375 21.40 26.67 2.64
CA THR A 375 20.16 26.40 3.36
C THR A 375 20.09 24.92 3.81
N SER A 376 19.14 24.58 4.68
CA SER A 376 18.84 23.15 4.99
C SER A 376 18.48 22.35 3.75
N GLY A 377 17.84 22.96 2.74
CA GLY A 377 17.51 22.31 1.46
C GLY A 377 18.76 21.95 0.66
N ASP A 378 19.78 22.84 0.65
CA ASP A 378 21.05 22.56 -0.02
C ASP A 378 21.79 21.40 0.66
N TYR A 379 21.74 21.31 1.98
CA TYR A 379 22.26 20.15 2.72
C TYR A 379 21.54 18.85 2.33
N LEU A 380 20.21 18.86 2.26
CA LEU A 380 19.44 17.68 1.86
C LEU A 380 19.78 17.25 0.44
N SER A 381 19.91 18.20 -0.50
CA SER A 381 20.38 17.93 -1.87
C SER A 381 21.80 17.40 -1.90
N GLY A 382 22.70 17.97 -1.10
CA GLY A 382 24.09 17.49 -0.95
C GLY A 382 24.15 16.06 -0.43
N PHE A 383 23.36 15.72 0.58
CA PHE A 383 23.26 14.37 1.12
C PHE A 383 22.74 13.36 0.09
N PHE A 384 21.72 13.73 -0.68
CA PHE A 384 21.24 12.91 -1.79
C PHE A 384 22.36 12.62 -2.80
N GLN A 385 23.01 13.65 -3.31
CA GLN A 385 24.06 13.51 -4.32
C GLN A 385 25.26 12.74 -3.77
N GLY A 386 25.67 13.01 -2.54
CA GLY A 386 26.76 12.31 -1.85
C GLY A 386 26.47 10.84 -1.64
N THR A 387 25.29 10.47 -1.14
CA THR A 387 24.88 9.08 -0.94
C THR A 387 24.80 8.32 -2.25
N ARG A 388 24.15 8.90 -3.27
CA ARG A 388 24.07 8.32 -4.62
C ARG A 388 25.46 8.06 -5.22
N ARG A 389 26.39 8.98 -5.04
CA ARG A 389 27.79 8.85 -5.48
C ARG A 389 28.51 7.76 -4.70
N ALA A 390 28.47 7.79 -3.37
CA ALA A 390 29.16 6.83 -2.50
C ALA A 390 28.69 5.37 -2.72
N LEU A 391 27.41 5.17 -2.95
CA LEU A 391 26.86 3.86 -3.32
C LEU A 391 27.40 3.40 -4.67
N TYR A 392 27.39 4.26 -5.68
CA TYR A 392 27.86 3.90 -7.02
C TYR A 392 29.37 3.60 -7.05
N GLU A 393 30.19 4.38 -6.35
CA GLU A 393 31.64 4.15 -6.23
C GLU A 393 31.96 2.78 -5.64
N ASN A 394 31.03 2.24 -4.80
CA ASN A 394 31.13 0.89 -4.23
C ASN A 394 30.34 -0.17 -5.03
N GLY A 395 30.04 0.08 -6.30
CA GLY A 395 29.39 -0.88 -7.22
C GLY A 395 27.89 -1.10 -6.96
N ARG A 396 27.22 -0.21 -6.21
CA ARG A 396 25.78 -0.29 -5.96
C ARG A 396 25.00 0.39 -7.07
N GLU A 397 24.04 -0.31 -7.63
CA GLU A 397 23.20 0.21 -8.72
C GLU A 397 22.07 1.08 -8.17
N SER A 398 21.72 2.14 -8.92
CA SER A 398 20.61 3.00 -8.54
C SER A 398 19.87 3.62 -9.72
N ILE A 399 18.60 3.90 -9.49
CA ILE A 399 17.68 4.68 -10.32
C ILE A 399 17.43 6.00 -9.60
N THR A 400 17.25 7.09 -10.33
CA THR A 400 16.78 8.36 -9.75
C THR A 400 15.53 8.85 -10.46
N ILE A 401 14.47 9.11 -9.73
CA ILE A 401 13.27 9.80 -10.21
C ILE A 401 13.32 11.22 -9.66
N THR A 402 13.30 12.21 -10.55
CA THR A 402 13.28 13.62 -10.16
C THR A 402 11.91 14.20 -10.46
N ILE A 403 11.30 14.83 -9.45
CA ILE A 403 10.08 15.62 -9.58
C ILE A 403 10.34 17.06 -9.15
N ARG A 404 9.57 18.00 -9.68
CA ARG A 404 9.78 19.41 -9.36
C ARG A 404 9.43 19.75 -7.93
N HIS A 405 8.26 19.31 -7.44
CA HIS A 405 7.77 19.53 -6.07
C HIS A 405 6.71 18.49 -5.72
N VAL A 406 6.44 18.30 -4.42
CA VAL A 406 5.33 17.44 -3.96
C VAL A 406 4.02 18.22 -4.04
N CYS A 407 3.12 17.73 -4.89
CA CYS A 407 1.76 18.26 -5.08
C CYS A 407 0.83 17.12 -5.53
N PRO A 408 -0.49 17.32 -5.54
CA PRO A 408 -1.42 16.29 -6.00
C PRO A 408 -1.04 15.69 -7.35
N GLY A 409 -0.69 16.52 -8.34
CA GLY A 409 -0.28 16.08 -9.66
C GLY A 409 0.99 15.22 -9.66
N SER A 410 2.01 15.54 -8.87
CA SER A 410 3.24 14.74 -8.80
C SER A 410 3.03 13.42 -8.05
N VAL A 411 2.21 13.42 -7.00
CA VAL A 411 1.84 12.20 -6.26
C VAL A 411 1.05 11.27 -7.17
N GLY A 412 0.05 11.78 -7.91
CA GLY A 412 -0.69 11.00 -8.89
C GLY A 412 0.20 10.39 -9.99
N LYS A 413 1.20 11.16 -10.47
CA LYS A 413 2.19 10.63 -11.43
C LYS A 413 3.02 9.49 -10.85
N LEU A 414 3.50 9.61 -9.61
CA LEU A 414 4.27 8.54 -8.96
C LEU A 414 3.45 7.27 -8.78
N ILE A 415 2.19 7.38 -8.33
CA ILE A 415 1.27 6.25 -8.21
C ILE A 415 1.11 5.55 -9.57
N ALA A 416 0.73 6.29 -10.61
CA ALA A 416 0.50 5.74 -11.94
C ALA A 416 1.77 5.14 -12.56
N LEU A 417 2.93 5.76 -12.37
CA LEU A 417 4.22 5.26 -12.82
C LEU A 417 4.50 3.84 -12.29
N TYR A 418 4.31 3.65 -10.99
CA TYR A 418 4.59 2.36 -10.36
C TYR A 418 3.51 1.31 -10.66
N GLU A 419 2.25 1.68 -10.74
CA GLU A 419 1.18 0.77 -11.19
C GLU A 419 1.47 0.23 -12.59
N ARG A 420 1.89 1.10 -13.52
CA ARG A 420 2.30 0.71 -14.88
C ARG A 420 3.56 -0.14 -14.88
N ALA A 421 4.57 0.23 -14.11
CA ALA A 421 5.83 -0.51 -14.03
C ALA A 421 5.61 -1.94 -13.52
N VAL A 422 4.73 -2.12 -12.52
CA VAL A 422 4.31 -3.44 -12.02
C VAL A 422 3.64 -4.26 -13.11
N GLY A 423 2.70 -3.68 -13.87
CA GLY A 423 2.03 -4.35 -14.99
C GLY A 423 3.02 -4.80 -16.07
N PHE A 424 3.93 -3.90 -16.48
CA PHE A 424 4.98 -4.23 -17.44
C PHE A 424 5.95 -5.30 -16.93
N TYR A 425 6.41 -5.18 -15.67
CA TYR A 425 7.30 -6.19 -15.10
C TYR A 425 6.64 -7.58 -15.08
N ALA A 426 5.39 -7.66 -14.63
CA ALA A 426 4.64 -8.90 -14.61
C ALA A 426 4.53 -9.53 -16.01
N ALA A 427 4.26 -8.73 -17.04
CA ALA A 427 4.23 -9.18 -18.42
C ALA A 427 5.62 -9.65 -18.92
N LEU A 428 6.71 -8.95 -18.55
CA LEU A 428 8.08 -9.34 -18.91
C LEU A 428 8.48 -10.71 -18.34
N VAL A 429 8.01 -11.05 -17.12
CA VAL A 429 8.33 -12.32 -16.46
C VAL A 429 7.22 -13.38 -16.57
N GLY A 430 6.03 -13.01 -17.08
CA GLY A 430 4.93 -13.92 -17.38
C GLY A 430 4.14 -14.38 -16.16
N ILE A 431 3.84 -13.48 -15.22
CA ILE A 431 3.04 -13.77 -14.00
C ILE A 431 1.75 -12.96 -13.96
N ASN A 432 0.76 -13.41 -13.16
CA ASN A 432 -0.44 -12.63 -12.86
C ASN A 432 -0.16 -11.65 -11.72
N ALA A 433 -0.14 -10.34 -12.02
CA ALA A 433 0.07 -9.28 -11.02
C ALA A 433 -1.17 -8.96 -10.18
N TYR A 434 -2.35 -9.48 -10.50
CA TYR A 434 -3.63 -8.89 -10.08
C TYR A 434 -4.42 -9.76 -9.09
N HIS A 435 -3.95 -10.97 -8.73
CA HIS A 435 -4.50 -11.81 -7.66
C HIS A 435 -3.58 -11.86 -6.44
N GLN A 436 -4.05 -12.44 -5.34
CA GLN A 436 -3.32 -12.48 -4.06
C GLN A 436 -3.62 -13.78 -3.26
N PRO A 437 -3.24 -14.96 -3.75
CA PRO A 437 -3.59 -16.24 -3.10
C PRO A 437 -3.00 -16.39 -1.69
N GLY A 438 -1.81 -15.84 -1.42
CA GLY A 438 -1.12 -15.95 -0.13
C GLY A 438 -1.88 -15.33 1.04
N VAL A 439 -2.64 -14.25 0.81
CA VAL A 439 -3.43 -13.59 1.87
C VAL A 439 -4.59 -14.47 2.35
N GLN A 440 -5.19 -15.27 1.47
CA GLN A 440 -6.29 -16.16 1.83
C GLN A 440 -5.84 -17.31 2.74
N ALA A 441 -4.62 -17.80 2.57
CA ALA A 441 -4.06 -18.85 3.41
C ALA A 441 -3.95 -18.41 4.89
N GLY A 442 -3.44 -17.20 5.14
CA GLY A 442 -3.35 -16.63 6.49
C GLY A 442 -4.71 -16.45 7.16
N LYS A 443 -5.74 -16.01 6.41
CA LYS A 443 -7.11 -15.85 6.95
C LYS A 443 -7.72 -17.19 7.37
N LYS A 444 -7.59 -18.22 6.54
CA LYS A 444 -8.07 -19.57 6.88
C LYS A 444 -7.37 -20.13 8.13
N ALA A 445 -6.07 -19.92 8.26
CA ALA A 445 -5.32 -20.35 9.45
C ALA A 445 -5.82 -19.63 10.73
N ALA A 446 -6.08 -18.32 10.67
CA ALA A 446 -6.63 -17.57 11.78
C ALA A 446 -8.02 -18.08 12.22
N ASP A 447 -8.90 -18.42 11.28
CA ASP A 447 -10.22 -18.99 11.60
C ASP A 447 -10.11 -20.34 12.35
N VAL A 448 -9.12 -21.18 12.00
CA VAL A 448 -8.83 -22.45 12.70
C VAL A 448 -8.41 -22.16 14.15
N VAL A 449 -7.49 -21.20 14.36
CA VAL A 449 -7.03 -20.82 15.72
C VAL A 449 -8.18 -20.29 16.57
N LEU A 450 -9.05 -19.43 16.03
CA LEU A 450 -10.25 -18.96 16.73
C LEU A 450 -11.25 -20.10 17.03
N GLY A 451 -11.33 -21.09 16.15
CA GLY A 451 -12.10 -22.31 16.37
C GLY A 451 -11.57 -23.11 17.58
N LEU A 452 -10.26 -23.28 17.67
CA LEU A 452 -9.60 -23.91 18.83
C LEU A 452 -9.84 -23.11 20.12
N GLN A 453 -9.73 -21.79 20.08
CA GLN A 453 -10.01 -20.93 21.24
C GLN A 453 -11.41 -21.15 21.81
N ARG A 454 -12.43 -21.25 20.95
CA ARG A 454 -13.81 -21.54 21.40
C ARG A 454 -13.92 -22.91 22.07
N LYS A 455 -13.25 -23.95 21.53
CA LYS A 455 -13.23 -25.28 22.14
C LYS A 455 -12.52 -25.29 23.49
N ILE A 456 -11.39 -24.58 23.61
CA ILE A 456 -10.65 -24.43 24.89
C ILE A 456 -11.54 -23.79 25.94
N LEU A 457 -12.16 -22.66 25.64
CA LEU A 457 -13.06 -21.96 26.55
C LEU A 457 -14.26 -22.83 26.96
N ALA A 458 -14.85 -23.57 26.01
CA ALA A 458 -15.95 -24.50 26.32
C ALA A 458 -15.50 -25.63 27.24
N HIS A 459 -14.33 -26.24 27.00
CA HIS A 459 -13.77 -27.30 27.82
C HIS A 459 -13.50 -26.82 29.26
N LEU A 460 -12.84 -25.66 29.43
CA LEU A 460 -12.53 -25.09 30.72
C LEU A 460 -13.81 -24.73 31.50
N ARG A 461 -14.80 -24.12 30.85
CA ARG A 461 -16.10 -23.79 31.44
C ARG A 461 -16.88 -25.02 31.89
N ALA A 462 -16.83 -26.13 31.14
CA ALA A 462 -17.47 -27.39 31.50
C ALA A 462 -16.77 -28.11 32.67
N ASN A 463 -15.53 -27.76 32.99
CA ASN A 463 -14.71 -28.35 34.04
C ASN A 463 -14.29 -27.32 35.11
N ARG A 464 -15.18 -26.43 35.51
CA ARG A 464 -14.90 -25.43 36.53
C ARG A 464 -14.32 -26.06 37.80
N GLY A 465 -13.34 -25.39 38.39
CA GLY A 465 -12.62 -25.86 39.58
C GLY A 465 -11.48 -26.84 39.30
N LYS A 466 -11.29 -27.28 38.04
CA LYS A 466 -10.16 -28.12 37.64
C LYS A 466 -9.17 -27.30 36.79
N ALA A 467 -7.89 -27.62 36.89
CA ALA A 467 -6.82 -27.03 36.11
C ALA A 467 -6.16 -28.12 35.25
N PHE A 468 -5.79 -27.74 34.03
CA PHE A 468 -5.26 -28.64 33.01
C PHE A 468 -4.01 -28.06 32.36
N THR A 469 -3.04 -28.90 32.02
CA THR A 469 -1.94 -28.52 31.14
C THR A 469 -2.45 -28.30 29.72
N ALA A 470 -1.70 -27.54 28.90
CA ALA A 470 -2.05 -27.34 27.48
C ALA A 470 -2.20 -28.68 26.73
N ALA A 471 -1.32 -29.66 27.01
CA ALA A 471 -1.41 -31.00 26.44
C ALA A 471 -2.69 -31.73 26.81
N ALA A 472 -3.11 -31.64 28.10
CA ALA A 472 -4.35 -32.25 28.57
C ALA A 472 -5.57 -31.59 27.89
N ILE A 473 -5.59 -30.28 27.75
CA ILE A 473 -6.64 -29.53 27.04
C ILE A 473 -6.68 -29.95 25.57
N ALA A 474 -5.53 -29.94 24.86
CA ALA A 474 -5.44 -30.31 23.44
C ALA A 474 -6.01 -31.73 23.18
N LYS A 475 -5.64 -32.68 24.04
CA LYS A 475 -6.19 -34.05 23.99
C LYS A 475 -7.70 -34.07 24.22
N ALA A 476 -8.18 -33.35 25.22
CA ALA A 476 -9.58 -33.32 25.60
C ALA A 476 -10.50 -32.72 24.52
N ILE A 477 -10.00 -31.72 23.77
CA ILE A 477 -10.76 -31.09 22.68
C ILE A 477 -10.57 -31.76 21.31
N GLY A 478 -9.89 -32.93 21.27
CA GLY A 478 -9.65 -33.70 20.04
C GLY A 478 -8.66 -33.04 19.07
N SER A 479 -7.66 -32.32 19.61
CA SER A 479 -6.66 -31.59 18.83
C SER A 479 -5.25 -31.80 19.40
N ALA A 480 -4.91 -33.09 19.66
CA ALA A 480 -3.66 -33.46 20.35
C ALA A 480 -2.38 -33.01 19.62
N ASP A 481 -2.42 -32.84 18.29
CA ASP A 481 -1.29 -32.37 17.49
C ASP A 481 -1.09 -30.85 17.58
N GLU A 482 -2.05 -30.10 18.17
CA GLU A 482 -2.07 -28.63 18.27
C GLU A 482 -1.66 -28.11 19.66
N VAL A 483 -0.85 -28.85 20.42
CA VAL A 483 -0.50 -28.51 21.82
C VAL A 483 0.14 -27.14 21.91
N GLU A 484 1.04 -26.79 21.01
CA GLU A 484 1.69 -25.45 21.00
C GLU A 484 0.65 -24.35 20.76
N THR A 485 -0.23 -24.52 19.79
CA THR A 485 -1.31 -23.55 19.49
C THR A 485 -2.24 -23.39 20.70
N VAL A 486 -2.62 -24.50 21.35
CA VAL A 486 -3.45 -24.48 22.57
C VAL A 486 -2.74 -23.76 23.70
N PHE A 487 -1.43 -24.02 23.92
CA PHE A 487 -0.63 -23.33 24.92
C PHE A 487 -0.63 -21.82 24.68
N ARG A 488 -0.32 -21.37 23.45
CA ARG A 488 -0.30 -19.95 23.10
C ARG A 488 -1.65 -19.27 23.28
N ILE A 489 -2.75 -19.95 22.93
CA ILE A 489 -4.11 -19.44 23.14
C ILE A 489 -4.39 -19.30 24.66
N CYS A 490 -4.04 -20.29 25.47
CA CYS A 490 -4.26 -20.24 26.90
C CYS A 490 -3.44 -19.12 27.58
N GLU A 491 -2.18 -18.95 27.20
CA GLU A 491 -1.34 -17.84 27.68
C GLU A 491 -1.95 -16.48 27.33
N HIS A 492 -2.39 -16.31 26.07
CA HIS A 492 -3.04 -15.09 25.61
C HIS A 492 -4.33 -14.78 26.39
N LEU A 493 -5.21 -15.77 26.55
CA LEU A 493 -6.47 -15.61 27.26
C LEU A 493 -6.26 -15.30 28.75
N ALA A 494 -5.28 -15.94 29.38
CA ALA A 494 -4.94 -15.70 30.77
C ALA A 494 -4.34 -14.32 31.01
N ALA A 495 -3.43 -13.90 30.14
CA ALA A 495 -2.80 -12.57 30.21
C ALA A 495 -3.81 -11.42 30.05
N ASN A 496 -4.90 -11.66 29.29
CA ASN A 496 -5.97 -10.69 29.05
C ASN A 496 -7.20 -10.89 29.97
N GLU A 497 -7.12 -11.78 30.95
CA GLU A 497 -8.21 -12.09 31.87
C GLU A 497 -9.52 -12.53 31.17
N CYS A 498 -9.36 -13.12 29.98
CA CYS A 498 -10.47 -13.52 29.10
C CYS A 498 -11.04 -14.90 29.47
N GLY A 499 -11.46 -15.05 30.72
CA GLY A 499 -12.13 -16.27 31.21
C GLY A 499 -11.20 -17.48 31.41
N VAL A 500 -9.89 -17.26 31.49
CA VAL A 500 -8.87 -18.26 31.79
C VAL A 500 -7.95 -17.74 32.89
N ARG A 501 -7.68 -18.56 33.88
CA ARG A 501 -6.64 -18.33 34.90
C ARG A 501 -5.45 -19.24 34.62
N ARG A 502 -4.25 -18.73 34.82
CA ARG A 502 -2.99 -19.46 34.72
C ARG A 502 -2.38 -19.68 36.09
N GLN A 503 -1.95 -20.90 36.35
CA GLN A 503 -1.11 -21.23 37.48
C GLN A 503 0.27 -21.68 36.98
N ALA A 504 1.33 -21.10 37.52
CA ALA A 504 2.70 -21.39 37.10
C ALA A 504 3.07 -22.86 37.40
N GLY A 505 3.79 -23.50 36.48
CA GLY A 505 4.46 -24.78 36.66
C GLY A 505 5.97 -24.62 36.90
N LYS A 506 6.71 -25.73 36.85
CA LYS A 506 8.19 -25.70 36.93
C LYS A 506 8.82 -24.98 35.73
N THR A 507 8.24 -25.18 34.58
CA THR A 507 8.58 -24.45 33.33
C THR A 507 7.33 -23.76 32.79
N ALA A 508 7.47 -22.93 31.78
CA ALA A 508 6.33 -22.30 31.12
C ALA A 508 5.35 -23.35 30.54
N CYS A 509 5.88 -24.46 30.02
CA CYS A 509 5.08 -25.54 29.41
C CYS A 509 4.33 -26.40 30.43
N ASP A 510 4.74 -26.39 31.71
CA ASP A 510 4.09 -27.11 32.80
C ASP A 510 2.97 -26.29 33.47
N ALA A 511 2.73 -25.08 32.99
CA ALA A 511 1.65 -24.25 33.48
C ALA A 511 0.30 -24.96 33.30
N VAL A 512 -0.62 -24.74 34.26
CA VAL A 512 -1.98 -25.24 34.16
C VAL A 512 -2.99 -24.11 34.06
N TYR A 513 -4.07 -24.37 33.37
CA TYR A 513 -5.10 -23.39 33.02
C TYR A 513 -6.45 -23.88 33.55
N ALA A 514 -7.22 -22.97 34.12
CA ALA A 514 -8.55 -23.20 34.65
C ALA A 514 -9.53 -22.12 34.11
N ALA A 515 -10.83 -22.40 34.22
CA ALA A 515 -11.82 -21.36 34.02
C ALA A 515 -11.60 -20.18 34.96
N GLY A 516 -11.66 -18.96 34.46
CA GLY A 516 -11.54 -17.71 35.21
C GLY A 516 -12.79 -17.36 35.98
#